data_45f9b8f042dce4480ca50021dc1b6fa3
#
_entry.id   45f9b8f042dce4480ca50021dc1b6fa3
#
_cell.length_a   1.000
_cell.length_b   1.000
_cell.length_c   1.000
_cell.angle_alpha   90.00
_cell.angle_beta   90.00
_cell.angle_gamma   90.00
#
_symmetry.space_group_name_H-M   'P 1'
#
loop_
_entity.id
_entity.type
_entity.pdbx_description
1 polymer ?
#
loop_
_entity_poly.entity_id
_entity_poly.type
_entity_poly.pdbx_seq_one_letter_code
_entity_poly.pdbx_strand_id
1 'polypeptide(L)'
;MIIETLSTFPDMYESVMGASMMRIAQEKGILDFKAYDLRDWTHDRHRTTDDEPYGGGDGLVMKCAPIFEAYESLCAATGKGSIAAPAEPAQGEGASDVAGQMPGDSSGAGQAPGEGSASAAAEQTLSDVSAAADRAASKPYTIFLAPQGRRFDDACACELAKQDRLLFICGHYEGIDERAYTLADEVISLGDYVLTSGELASMVVIDAVVRKLPGVLGAETGALGESFADGLLEYPQYTRPATFNGMEVPAVLLSGNHGAVDRWRREQSLERTYRLRPDLLEGMELPDADRAFLQSLSTEGRR
;
A
#
# COMPACT_ATOMS: atom_id res chain seq x y z
N MET A 1 -4.00 -9.32 -3.86
CA MET A 1 -3.03 -8.49 -4.59
C MET A 1 -1.64 -8.96 -4.25
N ILE A 2 -0.74 -9.02 -5.23
CA ILE A 2 0.69 -9.27 -5.02
C ILE A 2 1.42 -7.93 -5.17
N ILE A 3 2.28 -7.59 -4.20
CA ILE A 3 3.14 -6.40 -4.26
C ILE A 3 4.58 -6.84 -4.03
N GLU A 4 5.44 -6.54 -4.98
CA GLU A 4 6.85 -6.87 -4.95
C GLU A 4 7.68 -5.60 -5.02
N THR A 5 8.82 -5.60 -4.34
CA THR A 5 9.79 -4.51 -4.42
C THR A 5 11.16 -5.06 -4.77
N LEU A 6 11.85 -4.41 -5.70
CA LEU A 6 13.24 -4.68 -6.03
C LEU A 6 14.08 -3.55 -5.44
N SER A 7 14.91 -3.86 -4.46
CA SER A 7 15.56 -2.89 -3.58
C SER A 7 16.99 -3.30 -3.28
N THR A 8 17.84 -2.33 -2.98
CA THR A 8 19.17 -2.57 -2.40
C THR A 8 19.13 -2.62 -0.86
N PHE A 9 17.98 -2.30 -0.25
CA PHE A 9 17.77 -2.29 1.20
C PHE A 9 16.41 -2.93 1.58
N PRO A 10 16.20 -4.23 1.29
CA PRO A 10 14.91 -4.89 1.53
C PRO A 10 14.49 -4.86 3.00
N ASP A 11 15.42 -4.87 3.94
CA ASP A 11 15.15 -4.83 5.38
C ASP A 11 14.39 -3.57 5.83
N MET A 12 14.43 -2.48 5.03
CA MET A 12 13.67 -1.26 5.34
C MET A 12 12.16 -1.50 5.40
N TYR A 13 11.66 -2.53 4.74
CA TYR A 13 10.23 -2.84 4.70
C TYR A 13 9.73 -3.60 5.94
N GLU A 14 10.58 -4.29 6.68
CA GLU A 14 10.18 -5.21 7.75
C GLU A 14 9.29 -4.54 8.80
N SER A 15 9.68 -3.36 9.27
CA SER A 15 8.93 -2.66 10.32
C SER A 15 7.56 -2.16 9.86
N VAL A 16 7.44 -1.71 8.61
CA VAL A 16 6.20 -1.16 8.04
C VAL A 16 5.26 -2.31 7.65
N MET A 17 5.78 -3.29 6.91
CA MET A 17 4.98 -4.40 6.41
C MET A 17 4.61 -5.40 7.50
N GLY A 18 5.41 -5.51 8.57
CA GLY A 18 5.14 -6.35 9.74
C GLY A 18 4.20 -5.73 10.78
N ALA A 19 3.68 -4.51 10.57
CA ALA A 19 2.89 -3.79 11.55
C ALA A 19 1.47 -3.46 11.08
N SER A 20 0.54 -3.26 12.07
CA SER A 20 -0.79 -2.69 11.88
C SER A 20 -1.55 -3.30 10.69
N MET A 21 -2.10 -2.44 9.81
CA MET A 21 -2.93 -2.85 8.68
C MET A 21 -2.20 -3.68 7.63
N MET A 22 -0.90 -3.42 7.41
CA MET A 22 -0.08 -4.20 6.46
C MET A 22 0.06 -5.65 6.91
N ARG A 23 0.36 -5.89 8.18
CA ARG A 23 0.41 -7.24 8.76
C ARG A 23 -0.96 -7.94 8.66
N ILE A 24 -2.05 -7.25 9.04
CA ILE A 24 -3.40 -7.81 9.00
C ILE A 24 -3.81 -8.18 7.57
N ALA A 25 -3.49 -7.33 6.57
CA ALA A 25 -3.78 -7.62 5.17
C ALA A 25 -3.06 -8.88 4.67
N GLN A 26 -1.81 -9.09 5.10
CA GLN A 26 -1.04 -10.30 4.79
C GLN A 26 -1.61 -11.53 5.53
N GLU A 27 -1.91 -11.43 6.81
CA GLU A 27 -2.53 -12.52 7.60
C GLU A 27 -3.88 -12.96 7.03
N LYS A 28 -4.65 -12.03 6.44
CA LYS A 28 -5.91 -12.31 5.75
C LYS A 28 -5.74 -12.84 4.33
N GLY A 29 -4.51 -12.91 3.79
CA GLY A 29 -4.25 -13.28 2.41
C GLY A 29 -4.75 -12.26 1.35
N ILE A 30 -5.09 -11.04 1.76
CA ILE A 30 -5.49 -9.95 0.85
C ILE A 30 -4.25 -9.40 0.14
N LEU A 31 -3.14 -9.30 0.86
CA LEU A 31 -1.85 -8.84 0.38
C LEU A 31 -0.82 -9.97 0.47
N ASP A 32 -0.11 -10.24 -0.62
CA ASP A 32 1.16 -11.01 -0.64
C ASP A 32 2.28 -10.03 -0.95
N PHE A 33 3.11 -9.72 0.05
CA PHE A 33 4.20 -8.76 -0.09
C PHE A 33 5.56 -9.45 -0.06
N LYS A 34 6.45 -9.08 -0.99
CA LYS A 34 7.83 -9.55 -1.06
C LYS A 34 8.79 -8.42 -1.40
N ALA A 35 9.85 -8.29 -0.61
CA ALA A 35 10.98 -7.43 -0.92
C ALA A 35 12.17 -8.29 -1.36
N TYR A 36 12.71 -8.01 -2.54
CA TYR A 36 13.86 -8.71 -3.11
C TYR A 36 15.11 -7.83 -3.03
N ASP A 37 16.23 -8.43 -2.64
CA ASP A 37 17.53 -7.77 -2.71
C ASP A 37 18.07 -7.79 -4.15
N LEU A 38 18.22 -6.61 -4.76
CA LEU A 38 18.75 -6.47 -6.11
C LEU A 38 20.14 -7.12 -6.27
N ARG A 39 20.89 -7.25 -5.17
CA ARG A 39 22.21 -7.89 -5.15
C ARG A 39 22.17 -9.38 -5.51
N ASP A 40 21.02 -10.03 -5.44
CA ASP A 40 20.86 -11.45 -5.79
C ASP A 40 21.01 -11.69 -7.29
N TRP A 41 20.91 -10.64 -8.11
CA TRP A 41 21.14 -10.66 -9.56
C TRP A 41 22.45 -9.99 -9.98
N THR A 42 23.43 -9.97 -9.09
CA THR A 42 24.80 -9.52 -9.39
C THR A 42 25.74 -10.73 -9.39
N HIS A 43 26.72 -10.73 -10.29
CA HIS A 43 27.62 -11.88 -10.50
C HIS A 43 29.07 -11.60 -10.07
N ASP A 44 29.36 -10.37 -9.67
CA ASP A 44 30.67 -10.00 -9.17
C ASP A 44 30.84 -10.34 -7.67
N ARG A 45 32.10 -10.49 -7.23
CA ARG A 45 32.43 -10.84 -5.86
C ARG A 45 31.85 -9.88 -4.82
N HIS A 46 31.71 -8.61 -5.18
CA HIS A 46 31.24 -7.54 -4.28
C HIS A 46 29.75 -7.30 -4.33
N ARG A 47 29.02 -8.01 -5.21
CA ARG A 47 27.57 -7.88 -5.42
C ARG A 47 27.17 -6.43 -5.71
N THR A 48 27.92 -5.77 -6.61
CA THR A 48 27.77 -4.34 -6.91
C THR A 48 26.56 -4.07 -7.79
N THR A 49 25.68 -3.21 -7.31
CA THR A 49 24.45 -2.78 -7.99
C THR A 49 24.57 -1.42 -8.68
N ASP A 50 25.68 -0.73 -8.50
CA ASP A 50 25.94 0.65 -8.92
C ASP A 50 27.34 0.81 -9.54
N ASP A 51 27.57 1.94 -10.24
CA ASP A 51 28.85 2.28 -10.86
C ASP A 51 28.95 3.79 -11.10
N GLU A 52 30.13 4.27 -11.49
CA GLU A 52 30.37 5.68 -11.83
C GLU A 52 29.54 6.10 -13.06
N PRO A 53 28.94 7.32 -13.05
CA PRO A 53 28.18 7.81 -14.19
C PRO A 53 29.07 8.13 -15.39
N TYR A 54 28.59 7.82 -16.58
CA TYR A 54 29.25 8.30 -17.81
C TYR A 54 29.21 9.82 -17.87
N GLY A 55 30.34 10.40 -18.25
CA GLY A 55 30.50 11.86 -18.29
C GLY A 55 31.08 12.43 -17.01
N GLY A 56 31.32 11.59 -16.01
CA GLY A 56 31.80 12.02 -14.69
C GLY A 56 30.71 12.66 -13.84
N GLY A 57 31.00 13.00 -12.63
CA GLY A 57 30.09 13.57 -11.63
C GLY A 57 30.35 12.94 -10.27
N ASP A 58 29.73 13.52 -9.24
CA ASP A 58 29.77 12.96 -7.90
C ASP A 58 28.72 11.84 -7.76
N GLY A 59 29.01 10.86 -6.91
CA GLY A 59 28.09 9.77 -6.59
C GLY A 59 28.11 8.61 -7.58
N LEU A 60 27.16 7.70 -7.42
CA LEU A 60 27.04 6.45 -8.18
C LEU A 60 25.64 6.33 -8.80
N VAL A 61 25.50 5.56 -9.86
CA VAL A 61 24.25 5.30 -10.57
C VAL A 61 23.98 3.81 -10.56
N MET A 62 22.76 3.40 -10.27
CA MET A 62 22.35 1.99 -10.27
C MET A 62 22.44 1.42 -11.69
N LYS A 63 23.09 0.25 -11.79
CA LYS A 63 23.29 -0.46 -13.06
C LYS A 63 21.98 -1.00 -13.62
N CYS A 64 21.80 -0.93 -14.93
CA CYS A 64 20.67 -1.57 -15.60
C CYS A 64 20.75 -3.11 -15.58
N ALA A 65 21.93 -3.72 -15.69
CA ALA A 65 22.07 -5.17 -15.84
C ALA A 65 21.38 -5.98 -14.71
N PRO A 66 21.65 -5.76 -13.40
CA PRO A 66 20.94 -6.49 -12.35
C PRO A 66 19.43 -6.19 -12.32
N ILE A 67 19.01 -4.98 -12.69
CA ILE A 67 17.58 -4.63 -12.75
C ILE A 67 16.87 -5.41 -13.85
N PHE A 68 17.44 -5.49 -15.04
CA PHE A 68 16.88 -6.27 -16.17
C PHE A 68 16.81 -7.74 -15.84
N GLU A 69 17.87 -8.32 -15.30
CA GLU A 69 17.93 -9.74 -14.94
C GLU A 69 16.92 -10.09 -13.85
N ALA A 70 16.79 -9.25 -12.80
CA ALA A 70 15.79 -9.41 -11.77
C ALA A 70 14.36 -9.33 -12.37
N TYR A 71 14.09 -8.33 -13.20
CA TYR A 71 12.81 -8.16 -13.86
C TYR A 71 12.44 -9.36 -14.73
N GLU A 72 13.34 -9.84 -15.57
CA GLU A 72 13.13 -11.01 -16.42
C GLU A 72 12.87 -12.27 -15.58
N SER A 73 13.63 -12.45 -14.49
CA SER A 73 13.47 -13.56 -13.55
C SER A 73 12.08 -13.52 -12.88
N LEU A 74 11.63 -12.35 -12.41
CA LEU A 74 10.32 -12.18 -11.78
C LEU A 74 9.18 -12.35 -12.79
N CYS A 75 9.37 -11.95 -14.05
CA CYS A 75 8.42 -12.22 -15.13
C CYS A 75 8.40 -13.70 -15.54
N ALA A 76 9.54 -14.38 -15.57
CA ALA A 76 9.64 -15.79 -15.94
C ALA A 76 9.10 -16.75 -14.87
N ALA A 77 9.12 -16.35 -13.59
CA ALA A 77 8.53 -17.11 -12.47
C ALA A 77 7.02 -17.33 -12.62
N THR A 78 6.40 -16.59 -13.53
CA THR A 78 4.97 -16.72 -13.88
C THR A 78 4.61 -18.07 -14.54
N GLY A 79 5.61 -18.86 -14.98
CA GLY A 79 5.36 -20.14 -15.67
C GLY A 79 5.78 -21.41 -14.93
N LYS A 80 6.49 -21.32 -13.79
CA LYS A 80 6.97 -22.49 -13.03
C LYS A 80 7.00 -22.14 -11.55
N GLY A 81 6.27 -22.88 -10.73
CA GLY A 81 6.17 -22.66 -9.31
C GLY A 81 7.51 -22.37 -8.61
N SER A 82 7.43 -21.40 -7.72
CA SER A 82 8.41 -21.02 -6.69
C SER A 82 9.87 -21.02 -7.14
N ILE A 83 10.43 -19.83 -7.35
CA ILE A 83 11.88 -19.67 -7.30
C ILE A 83 12.29 -19.96 -5.85
N ALA A 84 13.06 -21.04 -5.65
CA ALA A 84 13.71 -21.28 -4.38
C ALA A 84 14.63 -20.08 -4.10
N ALA A 85 14.50 -19.46 -2.93
CA ALA A 85 15.47 -18.50 -2.45
C ALA A 85 16.87 -19.14 -2.55
N PRO A 86 17.91 -18.40 -2.94
CA PRO A 86 19.28 -18.91 -2.91
C PRO A 86 19.56 -19.40 -1.49
N ALA A 87 20.15 -20.61 -1.40
CA ALA A 87 20.42 -21.32 -0.16
C ALA A 87 21.15 -20.41 0.83
N GLU A 88 20.62 -20.34 2.06
CA GLU A 88 21.28 -19.66 3.18
C GLU A 88 22.70 -20.22 3.36
N PRO A 89 23.70 -19.38 3.63
CA PRO A 89 25.02 -19.85 4.00
C PRO A 89 24.93 -20.62 5.31
N ALA A 90 25.44 -21.84 5.31
CA ALA A 90 25.46 -22.76 6.43
C ALA A 90 25.98 -22.09 7.71
N GLN A 91 25.12 -21.94 8.70
CA GLN A 91 25.51 -21.56 10.06
C GLN A 91 26.09 -22.76 10.78
N GLY A 92 27.27 -22.56 11.34
CA GLY A 92 28.01 -23.55 12.08
C GLY A 92 27.30 -24.02 13.35
N GLU A 93 27.54 -25.28 13.65
CA GLU A 93 27.05 -26.02 14.81
C GLU A 93 27.46 -25.38 16.15
N GLY A 94 26.54 -25.34 17.08
CA GLY A 94 26.80 -25.04 18.47
C GLY A 94 25.66 -25.57 19.35
N ALA A 95 25.91 -26.74 19.96
CA ALA A 95 24.98 -27.48 20.80
C ALA A 95 24.71 -26.81 22.15
N SER A 96 23.50 -26.99 22.71
CA SER A 96 23.33 -27.66 24.01
C SER A 96 21.87 -27.73 24.45
N ASP A 97 21.50 -28.94 24.87
CA ASP A 97 20.28 -29.38 25.54
C ASP A 97 19.79 -28.52 26.71
N VAL A 98 18.48 -28.45 26.92
CA VAL A 98 17.83 -28.82 28.20
C VAL A 98 16.35 -29.18 27.93
N ALA A 99 15.97 -30.36 28.39
CA ALA A 99 14.64 -30.93 28.42
C ALA A 99 13.79 -30.34 29.55
N GLY A 100 12.46 -30.26 29.33
CA GLY A 100 11.46 -29.95 30.34
C GLY A 100 10.08 -30.50 29.95
N GLN A 101 9.69 -31.56 30.65
CA GLN A 101 8.51 -32.42 30.47
C GLN A 101 7.21 -31.77 30.98
N MET A 102 6.13 -32.10 30.29
CA MET A 102 4.68 -32.25 30.51
C MET A 102 4.14 -32.37 31.95
N PRO A 103 2.80 -32.27 32.22
CA PRO A 103 1.71 -33.10 31.71
C PRO A 103 0.38 -32.30 31.50
N GLY A 104 -0.58 -32.68 30.71
CA GLY A 104 -1.52 -33.78 30.78
C GLY A 104 -2.97 -33.38 30.99
N ASP A 105 -3.84 -33.87 30.11
CA ASP A 105 -5.26 -34.24 30.28
C ASP A 105 -6.40 -33.20 30.32
N SER A 106 -7.35 -33.30 29.40
CA SER A 106 -8.66 -33.94 29.60
C SER A 106 -9.61 -33.75 28.39
N SER A 107 -10.25 -34.83 28.06
CA SER A 107 -11.37 -35.16 27.19
C SER A 107 -12.55 -34.18 27.12
N GLY A 108 -13.09 -34.01 25.90
CA GLY A 108 -14.41 -33.48 25.64
C GLY A 108 -14.92 -33.90 24.26
N ALA A 109 -15.80 -34.91 24.24
CA ALA A 109 -16.50 -35.36 23.03
C ALA A 109 -17.56 -34.34 22.61
N GLY A 110 -17.61 -33.99 21.33
CA GLY A 110 -18.65 -33.12 20.75
C GLY A 110 -18.85 -33.40 19.26
N GLN A 111 -20.02 -33.87 18.94
CA GLN A 111 -20.72 -34.13 17.72
C GLN A 111 -20.12 -33.67 16.38
N ALA A 112 -20.14 -34.56 15.39
CA ALA A 112 -19.83 -34.32 13.98
C ALA A 112 -20.87 -33.40 13.32
N PRO A 113 -20.41 -32.38 12.53
CA PRO A 113 -21.30 -31.63 11.63
C PRO A 113 -21.49 -32.35 10.30
N GLY A 114 -22.70 -32.19 9.73
CA GLY A 114 -23.18 -32.89 8.56
C GLY A 114 -22.38 -32.65 7.28
N GLU A 115 -22.41 -33.66 6.40
CA GLU A 115 -21.63 -33.83 5.16
C GLU A 115 -21.94 -32.82 4.01
N GLY A 116 -22.77 -31.79 4.23
CA GLY A 116 -23.12 -30.82 3.17
C GLY A 116 -22.23 -29.57 3.11
N SER A 117 -21.44 -29.31 4.14
CA SER A 117 -20.64 -28.07 4.22
C SER A 117 -19.17 -28.21 3.71
N ALA A 118 -18.68 -29.43 3.61
CA ALA A 118 -17.28 -29.69 3.23
C ALA A 118 -17.03 -29.54 1.70
N SER A 119 -18.03 -29.77 0.85
CA SER A 119 -17.90 -29.70 -0.62
C SER A 119 -17.76 -28.22 -1.09
N ALA A 120 -18.62 -27.33 -0.60
CA ALA A 120 -18.59 -25.91 -0.99
C ALA A 120 -17.33 -25.19 -0.51
N ALA A 121 -16.85 -25.53 0.69
CA ALA A 121 -15.60 -24.98 1.22
C ALA A 121 -14.36 -25.49 0.45
N ALA A 122 -14.38 -26.75 0.00
CA ALA A 122 -13.29 -27.32 -0.80
C ALA A 122 -13.26 -26.76 -2.23
N GLU A 123 -14.41 -26.51 -2.85
CA GLU A 123 -14.51 -25.86 -4.16
C GLU A 123 -14.06 -24.39 -4.08
N GLN A 124 -14.42 -23.68 -3.01
CA GLN A 124 -14.02 -22.31 -2.79
C GLN A 124 -12.49 -22.18 -2.58
N THR A 125 -11.89 -23.07 -1.79
CA THR A 125 -10.44 -23.12 -1.60
C THR A 125 -9.68 -23.45 -2.88
N LEU A 126 -10.20 -24.34 -3.73
CA LEU A 126 -9.58 -24.65 -5.02
C LEU A 126 -9.68 -23.48 -6.01
N SER A 127 -10.78 -22.73 -6.02
CA SER A 127 -10.95 -21.53 -6.84
C SER A 127 -10.03 -20.40 -6.38
N ASP A 128 -9.87 -20.23 -5.08
CA ASP A 128 -8.99 -19.22 -4.49
C ASP A 128 -7.50 -19.51 -4.74
N VAL A 129 -7.09 -20.79 -4.69
CA VAL A 129 -5.74 -21.23 -5.03
C VAL A 129 -5.46 -21.05 -6.52
N SER A 130 -6.43 -21.37 -7.40
CA SER A 130 -6.30 -21.14 -8.84
C SER A 130 -6.18 -19.65 -9.17
N ALA A 131 -7.04 -18.80 -8.59
CA ALA A 131 -7.00 -17.36 -8.79
C ALA A 131 -5.71 -16.72 -8.25
N ALA A 132 -5.16 -17.24 -7.16
CA ALA A 132 -3.85 -16.82 -6.63
C ALA A 132 -2.70 -17.21 -7.57
N ALA A 133 -2.76 -18.44 -8.14
CA ALA A 133 -1.77 -18.90 -9.11
C ALA A 133 -1.83 -18.09 -10.42
N ASP A 134 -3.02 -17.77 -10.90
CA ASP A 134 -3.21 -16.93 -12.09
C ASP A 134 -2.70 -15.50 -11.89
N ARG A 135 -2.93 -14.91 -10.71
CA ARG A 135 -2.36 -13.59 -10.34
C ARG A 135 -0.84 -13.62 -10.28
N ALA A 136 -0.27 -14.66 -9.69
CA ALA A 136 1.19 -14.84 -9.66
C ALA A 136 1.77 -15.07 -11.07
N ALA A 137 0.98 -15.60 -12.00
CA ALA A 137 1.35 -15.84 -13.38
C ALA A 137 1.21 -14.60 -14.29
N SER A 138 0.65 -13.50 -13.82
CA SER A 138 0.53 -12.28 -14.61
C SER A 138 1.85 -11.49 -14.64
N LYS A 139 2.13 -10.83 -15.78
CA LYS A 139 3.22 -9.84 -15.84
C LYS A 139 2.96 -8.76 -14.79
N PRO A 140 3.92 -8.39 -13.93
CA PRO A 140 3.72 -7.32 -12.97
C PRO A 140 3.54 -5.96 -13.68
N TYR A 141 2.67 -5.12 -13.15
CA TYR A 141 2.64 -3.70 -13.48
C TYR A 141 3.82 -3.02 -12.78
N THR A 142 4.78 -2.56 -13.58
CA THR A 142 6.10 -2.14 -13.09
C THR A 142 6.15 -0.63 -12.88
N ILE A 143 6.52 -0.23 -11.68
CA ILE A 143 6.51 1.16 -11.22
C ILE A 143 7.92 1.59 -10.80
N PHE A 144 8.38 2.70 -11.36
CA PHE A 144 9.56 3.41 -10.90
C PHE A 144 9.14 4.67 -10.12
N LEU A 145 9.89 4.96 -9.07
CA LEU A 145 9.67 6.16 -8.27
C LEU A 145 10.76 7.19 -8.58
N ALA A 146 10.37 8.28 -9.24
CA ALA A 146 11.32 9.30 -9.70
C ALA A 146 10.64 10.67 -9.85
N PRO A 147 11.40 11.78 -9.73
CA PRO A 147 10.86 13.14 -9.78
C PRO A 147 10.11 13.49 -11.07
N GLN A 148 10.51 12.89 -12.20
CA GLN A 148 9.89 13.12 -13.51
C GLN A 148 8.57 12.37 -13.71
N GLY A 149 8.13 11.57 -12.74
CA GLY A 149 6.93 10.75 -12.83
C GLY A 149 5.63 11.55 -12.68
N ARG A 150 4.51 10.87 -12.99
CA ARG A 150 3.17 11.36 -12.67
C ARG A 150 3.05 11.60 -11.17
N ARG A 151 2.47 12.74 -10.78
CA ARG A 151 2.23 13.01 -9.37
C ARG A 151 1.23 12.04 -8.76
N PHE A 152 1.61 11.41 -7.66
CA PHE A 152 0.79 10.47 -6.92
C PHE A 152 -0.34 11.18 -6.17
N ASP A 153 -1.55 10.67 -6.30
CA ASP A 153 -2.75 11.11 -5.60
C ASP A 153 -3.69 9.93 -5.30
N ASP A 154 -4.84 10.20 -4.69
CA ASP A 154 -5.82 9.18 -4.34
C ASP A 154 -6.38 8.44 -5.56
N ALA A 155 -6.56 9.12 -6.68
CA ALA A 155 -7.03 8.51 -7.93
C ALA A 155 -5.99 7.50 -8.47
N CYS A 156 -4.70 7.86 -8.42
CA CYS A 156 -3.61 6.96 -8.77
C CYS A 156 -3.59 5.73 -7.85
N ALA A 157 -3.76 5.90 -6.52
CA ALA A 157 -3.86 4.78 -5.59
C ALA A 157 -5.04 3.85 -5.94
N CYS A 158 -6.19 4.40 -6.31
CA CYS A 158 -7.36 3.63 -6.76
C CYS A 158 -7.13 2.89 -8.09
N GLU A 159 -6.36 3.47 -9.01
CA GLU A 159 -5.98 2.80 -10.27
C GLU A 159 -5.04 1.63 -10.01
N LEU A 160 -4.01 1.83 -9.18
CA LEU A 160 -3.06 0.78 -8.81
C LEU A 160 -3.73 -0.35 -8.01
N ALA A 161 -4.71 -0.03 -7.16
CA ALA A 161 -5.45 -1.03 -6.39
C ALA A 161 -6.26 -2.01 -7.25
N LYS A 162 -6.47 -1.72 -8.55
CA LYS A 162 -7.15 -2.61 -9.50
C LYS A 162 -6.21 -3.63 -10.14
N GLN A 163 -4.89 -3.47 -9.97
CA GLN A 163 -3.90 -4.39 -10.51
C GLN A 163 -3.83 -5.66 -9.66
N ASP A 164 -3.60 -6.79 -10.28
CA ASP A 164 -3.39 -8.06 -9.57
C ASP A 164 -2.00 -8.15 -8.97
N ARG A 165 -0.99 -7.56 -9.66
CA ARG A 165 0.42 -7.65 -9.29
C ARG A 165 1.16 -6.36 -9.61
N LEU A 166 1.81 -5.78 -8.60
CA LEU A 166 2.66 -4.58 -8.72
C LEU A 166 4.13 -4.95 -8.44
N LEU A 167 5.05 -4.37 -9.22
CA LEU A 167 6.48 -4.43 -8.97
C LEU A 167 7.04 -3.01 -8.86
N PHE A 168 7.57 -2.66 -7.70
CA PHE A 168 8.26 -1.40 -7.48
C PHE A 168 9.76 -1.59 -7.67
N ILE A 169 10.38 -0.81 -8.55
CA ILE A 169 11.83 -0.74 -8.69
C ILE A 169 12.31 0.51 -7.96
N CYS A 170 13.05 0.30 -6.86
CA CYS A 170 13.45 1.35 -5.95
C CYS A 170 14.83 1.90 -6.30
N GLY A 171 14.89 3.20 -6.61
CA GLY A 171 16.14 3.90 -6.89
C GLY A 171 16.89 4.26 -5.61
N HIS A 172 18.20 4.31 -5.72
CA HIS A 172 19.12 4.78 -4.68
C HIS A 172 20.26 5.58 -5.31
N TYR A 173 21.14 6.16 -4.49
CA TYR A 173 22.28 6.99 -4.94
C TYR A 173 21.83 8.20 -5.77
N GLU A 174 22.56 8.54 -6.88
CA GLU A 174 22.19 9.63 -7.78
C GLU A 174 21.04 9.25 -8.75
N GLY A 175 20.62 8.01 -8.75
CA GLY A 175 19.52 7.51 -9.56
C GLY A 175 19.77 6.15 -10.20
N ILE A 176 18.96 5.85 -11.19
CA ILE A 176 18.97 4.60 -11.93
C ILE A 176 19.43 4.90 -13.37
N ASP A 177 20.22 4.01 -13.97
CA ASP A 177 20.55 4.09 -15.39
C ASP A 177 19.27 4.26 -16.24
N GLU A 178 19.25 5.29 -17.07
CA GLU A 178 18.08 5.71 -17.85
C GLU A 178 17.46 4.58 -18.67
N ARG A 179 18.28 3.64 -19.11
CA ARG A 179 17.81 2.47 -19.87
C ARG A 179 16.87 1.56 -19.09
N ALA A 180 16.97 1.53 -17.76
CA ALA A 180 16.09 0.72 -16.92
C ALA A 180 14.64 1.22 -16.95
N TYR A 181 14.40 2.51 -17.19
CA TYR A 181 13.03 3.06 -17.28
C TYR A 181 12.24 2.52 -18.48
N THR A 182 12.89 1.85 -19.43
CA THR A 182 12.20 1.13 -20.53
C THR A 182 11.36 -0.05 -20.01
N LEU A 183 11.58 -0.52 -18.79
CA LEU A 183 10.80 -1.57 -18.14
C LEU A 183 9.54 -1.03 -17.45
N ALA A 184 9.42 0.29 -17.27
CA ALA A 184 8.32 0.91 -16.54
C ALA A 184 7.02 0.84 -17.33
N ASP A 185 5.96 0.39 -16.68
CA ASP A 185 4.58 0.65 -17.12
C ASP A 185 4.16 2.06 -16.65
N GLU A 186 4.68 2.50 -15.49
CA GLU A 186 4.46 3.86 -14.95
C GLU A 186 5.68 4.38 -14.16
N VAL A 187 5.88 5.70 -14.22
CA VAL A 187 6.83 6.41 -13.34
C VAL A 187 6.02 7.36 -12.45
N ILE A 188 6.23 7.29 -11.14
CA ILE A 188 5.45 8.02 -10.13
C ILE A 188 6.36 8.94 -9.33
N SER A 189 5.89 10.18 -9.09
CA SER A 189 6.50 11.16 -8.20
C SER A 189 5.60 11.44 -6.99
N LEU A 190 6.17 11.46 -5.78
CA LEU A 190 5.43 11.87 -4.59
C LEU A 190 5.26 13.39 -4.46
N GLY A 191 6.05 14.17 -5.20
CA GLY A 191 6.05 15.64 -5.14
C GLY A 191 7.42 16.22 -5.49
N ASP A 192 7.50 17.54 -5.44
CA ASP A 192 8.68 18.33 -5.86
C ASP A 192 9.74 18.40 -4.75
N TYR A 193 10.25 17.24 -4.36
CA TYR A 193 11.35 17.05 -3.41
C TYR A 193 12.07 15.73 -3.68
N VAL A 194 13.31 15.63 -3.18
CA VAL A 194 14.14 14.43 -3.35
C VAL A 194 14.21 13.67 -2.02
N LEU A 195 14.06 12.35 -2.10
CA LEU A 195 14.28 11.42 -0.99
C LEU A 195 15.62 10.71 -1.18
N THR A 196 16.18 10.22 -0.10
CA THR A 196 17.44 9.45 -0.14
C THR A 196 17.29 8.07 -0.80
N SER A 197 16.05 7.56 -0.88
CA SER A 197 15.79 6.22 -1.42
C SER A 197 14.37 6.08 -1.95
N GLY A 198 14.20 5.22 -2.96
CA GLY A 198 12.91 4.84 -3.52
C GLY A 198 12.09 3.94 -2.59
N GLU A 199 12.74 3.27 -1.64
CA GLU A 199 12.08 2.41 -0.64
C GLU A 199 11.07 3.20 0.20
N LEU A 200 11.46 4.38 0.69
CA LEU A 200 10.56 5.26 1.45
C LEU A 200 9.35 5.70 0.61
N ALA A 201 9.61 6.06 -0.65
CA ALA A 201 8.57 6.47 -1.56
C ALA A 201 7.60 5.32 -1.88
N SER A 202 8.13 4.10 -2.12
CA SER A 202 7.30 2.92 -2.39
C SER A 202 6.44 2.54 -1.20
N MET A 203 6.96 2.62 0.03
CA MET A 203 6.15 2.35 1.24
C MET A 203 4.95 3.28 1.35
N VAL A 204 5.09 4.57 1.03
CA VAL A 204 3.96 5.53 1.01
C VAL A 204 2.93 5.14 -0.03
N VAL A 205 3.36 4.79 -1.25
CA VAL A 205 2.46 4.37 -2.32
C VAL A 205 1.76 3.06 -1.95
N ILE A 206 2.51 2.07 -1.46
CA ILE A 206 2.00 0.76 -1.03
C ILE A 206 0.93 0.93 0.06
N ASP A 207 1.18 1.75 1.09
CA ASP A 207 0.20 2.00 2.15
C ASP A 207 -1.10 2.57 1.56
N ALA A 208 -1.01 3.59 0.72
CA ALA A 208 -2.17 4.20 0.10
C ALA A 208 -2.96 3.24 -0.80
N VAL A 209 -2.26 2.36 -1.55
CA VAL A 209 -2.88 1.34 -2.42
C VAL A 209 -3.56 0.25 -1.60
N VAL A 210 -2.87 -0.30 -0.60
CA VAL A 210 -3.38 -1.42 0.22
C VAL A 210 -4.64 -1.02 0.99
N ARG A 211 -4.74 0.23 1.44
CA ARG A 211 -5.95 0.76 2.09
C ARG A 211 -7.19 0.75 1.19
N LYS A 212 -7.02 0.76 -0.14
CA LYS A 212 -8.13 0.68 -1.12
C LYS A 212 -8.62 -0.75 -1.35
N LEU A 213 -7.87 -1.76 -0.90
CA LEU A 213 -8.26 -3.16 -1.09
C LEU A 213 -9.44 -3.54 -0.20
N PRO A 214 -10.45 -4.24 -0.74
CA PRO A 214 -11.59 -4.73 0.05
C PRO A 214 -11.14 -5.59 1.23
N GLY A 215 -11.69 -5.35 2.42
CA GLY A 215 -11.44 -6.15 3.62
C GLY A 215 -10.17 -5.78 4.41
N VAL A 216 -9.34 -4.86 3.93
CA VAL A 216 -8.18 -4.33 4.67
C VAL A 216 -8.65 -3.43 5.80
N LEU A 217 -9.46 -2.42 5.52
CA LEU A 217 -10.08 -1.58 6.54
C LEU A 217 -11.25 -2.30 7.20
N GLY A 218 -11.41 -2.10 8.52
CA GLY A 218 -12.41 -2.82 9.31
C GLY A 218 -13.87 -2.48 8.99
N ALA A 219 -14.14 -1.34 8.33
CA ALA A 219 -15.47 -0.97 7.85
C ALA A 219 -15.49 -1.10 6.31
N GLU A 220 -16.51 -1.75 5.75
CA GLU A 220 -16.69 -1.85 4.29
C GLU A 220 -16.75 -0.49 3.59
N THR A 221 -17.19 0.54 4.32
CA THR A 221 -17.28 1.94 3.84
C THR A 221 -16.12 2.81 4.32
N GLY A 222 -15.11 2.25 5.01
CA GLY A 222 -14.06 3.02 5.66
C GLY A 222 -13.29 3.95 4.73
N ALA A 223 -12.97 3.48 3.52
CA ALA A 223 -12.27 4.27 2.51
C ALA A 223 -13.18 5.22 1.72
N LEU A 224 -14.50 5.01 1.73
CA LEU A 224 -15.44 5.80 0.92
C LEU A 224 -15.74 7.19 1.50
N GLY A 225 -15.52 7.40 2.81
CA GLY A 225 -15.78 8.68 3.50
C GLY A 225 -14.53 9.47 3.85
N GLU A 226 -13.35 9.02 3.43
CA GLU A 226 -12.07 9.69 3.68
C GLU A 226 -11.84 10.87 2.73
N SER A 227 -10.90 11.73 3.09
CA SER A 227 -10.45 12.83 2.21
C SER A 227 -10.08 12.30 0.83
N PHE A 228 -10.49 13.02 -0.20
CA PHE A 228 -10.27 12.75 -1.63
C PHE A 228 -11.14 11.65 -2.25
N ALA A 229 -11.80 10.80 -1.48
CA ALA A 229 -12.62 9.71 -2.02
C ALA A 229 -13.77 10.21 -2.91
N ASP A 230 -14.40 11.34 -2.53
CA ASP A 230 -15.41 12.07 -3.31
C ASP A 230 -14.91 13.43 -3.82
N GLY A 231 -13.58 13.63 -3.81
CA GLY A 231 -12.92 14.86 -4.23
C GLY A 231 -12.88 15.97 -3.17
N LEU A 232 -13.43 15.76 -1.98
CA LEU A 232 -13.42 16.70 -0.87
C LEU A 232 -12.46 16.31 0.25
N LEU A 233 -12.18 17.25 1.14
CA LEU A 233 -11.59 16.93 2.43
C LEU A 233 -12.66 16.36 3.37
N GLU A 234 -12.27 15.40 4.19
CA GLU A 234 -13.14 14.84 5.24
C GLU A 234 -13.54 15.91 6.28
N TYR A 235 -14.75 15.76 6.85
CA TYR A 235 -15.21 16.58 7.97
C TYR A 235 -14.38 16.38 9.24
N PRO A 236 -14.41 17.35 10.20
CA PRO A 236 -13.65 17.22 11.44
C PRO A 236 -14.18 16.09 12.33
N GLN A 237 -13.28 15.25 12.82
CA GLN A 237 -13.59 14.15 13.73
C GLN A 237 -13.46 14.60 15.19
N TYR A 238 -14.38 14.12 16.04
CA TYR A 238 -14.39 14.37 17.48
C TYR A 238 -14.50 13.06 18.26
N THR A 239 -13.86 13.00 19.43
CA THR A 239 -13.94 11.86 20.34
C THR A 239 -14.19 12.34 21.78
N ARG A 240 -14.33 11.42 22.70
CA ARG A 240 -14.51 11.68 24.14
C ARG A 240 -13.27 12.33 24.76
N PRO A 241 -13.44 13.21 25.76
CA PRO A 241 -14.69 13.71 26.36
C PRO A 241 -15.40 14.76 25.50
N ALA A 242 -16.71 14.99 25.75
CA ALA A 242 -17.51 15.97 25.00
C ALA A 242 -17.06 17.42 25.21
N THR A 243 -16.40 17.72 26.32
CA THR A 243 -15.78 19.02 26.62
C THR A 243 -14.32 18.79 27.01
N PHE A 244 -13.40 19.49 26.37
CA PHE A 244 -11.98 19.44 26.67
C PHE A 244 -11.37 20.85 26.59
N ASN A 245 -10.77 21.33 27.67
CA ASN A 245 -10.18 22.67 27.77
C ASN A 245 -11.12 23.81 27.34
N GLY A 246 -12.40 23.70 27.71
CA GLY A 246 -13.42 24.70 27.36
C GLY A 246 -13.93 24.62 25.90
N MET A 247 -13.41 23.68 25.11
CA MET A 247 -13.85 23.40 23.74
C MET A 247 -14.90 22.28 23.78
N GLU A 248 -16.01 22.46 23.08
CA GLU A 248 -17.12 21.52 23.07
C GLU A 248 -17.23 20.79 21.73
N VAL A 249 -17.65 19.53 21.77
CA VAL A 249 -18.08 18.79 20.58
C VAL A 249 -19.37 19.44 20.05
N PRO A 250 -19.52 19.67 18.74
CA PRO A 250 -20.74 20.21 18.16
C PRO A 250 -22.00 19.46 18.62
N ALA A 251 -23.00 20.19 19.12
CA ALA A 251 -24.20 19.62 19.74
C ALA A 251 -24.95 18.67 18.78
N VAL A 252 -24.89 18.90 17.46
CA VAL A 252 -25.51 18.04 16.45
C VAL A 252 -24.95 16.61 16.50
N LEU A 253 -23.67 16.43 16.81
CA LEU A 253 -23.03 15.11 16.93
C LEU A 253 -23.48 14.33 18.18
N LEU A 254 -24.03 15.03 19.16
CA LEU A 254 -24.54 14.45 20.39
C LEU A 254 -26.08 14.24 20.37
N SER A 255 -26.75 14.69 19.29
CA SER A 255 -28.22 14.74 19.20
C SER A 255 -28.91 13.39 18.94
N GLY A 256 -28.16 12.39 18.45
CA GLY A 256 -28.73 11.12 17.97
C GLY A 256 -29.51 11.23 16.64
N ASN A 257 -29.63 12.42 16.05
CA ASN A 257 -30.31 12.64 14.77
C ASN A 257 -29.35 12.41 13.59
N HIS A 258 -29.32 11.18 13.08
CA HIS A 258 -28.40 10.78 12.01
C HIS A 258 -28.51 11.67 10.77
N GLY A 259 -29.71 12.04 10.34
CA GLY A 259 -29.88 12.90 9.16
C GLY A 259 -29.33 14.31 9.36
N ALA A 260 -29.41 14.86 10.60
CA ALA A 260 -28.78 16.13 10.93
C ALA A 260 -27.25 16.02 10.99
N VAL A 261 -26.75 14.89 11.53
CA VAL A 261 -25.31 14.59 11.59
C VAL A 261 -24.72 14.46 10.18
N ASP A 262 -25.38 13.73 9.27
CA ASP A 262 -24.91 13.54 7.90
C ASP A 262 -24.88 14.84 7.10
N ARG A 263 -25.92 15.69 7.27
CA ARG A 263 -25.92 17.02 6.68
C ARG A 263 -24.77 17.87 7.20
N TRP A 264 -24.58 17.91 8.51
CA TRP A 264 -23.49 18.65 9.15
C TRP A 264 -22.12 18.18 8.64
N ARG A 265 -21.90 16.86 8.53
CA ARG A 265 -20.68 16.29 8.00
C ARG A 265 -20.41 16.78 6.56
N ARG A 266 -21.44 16.75 5.70
CA ARG A 266 -21.32 17.23 4.33
C ARG A 266 -20.98 18.72 4.28
N GLU A 267 -21.68 19.56 5.04
CA GLU A 267 -21.41 20.99 5.16
C GLU A 267 -19.97 21.26 5.65
N GLN A 268 -19.50 20.52 6.63
CA GLN A 268 -18.13 20.65 7.15
C GLN A 268 -17.06 20.21 6.13
N SER A 269 -17.29 19.15 5.36
CA SER A 269 -16.39 18.75 4.28
C SER A 269 -16.29 19.85 3.22
N LEU A 270 -17.41 20.40 2.79
CA LEU A 270 -17.46 21.50 1.83
C LEU A 270 -16.76 22.76 2.35
N GLU A 271 -17.04 23.15 3.59
CA GLU A 271 -16.43 24.33 4.22
C GLU A 271 -14.90 24.17 4.36
N ARG A 272 -14.43 23.01 4.84
CA ARG A 272 -12.99 22.75 4.95
C ARG A 272 -12.29 22.75 3.60
N THR A 273 -12.92 22.13 2.60
CA THR A 273 -12.36 22.11 1.24
C THR A 273 -12.30 23.52 0.66
N TYR A 274 -13.36 24.29 0.78
CA TYR A 274 -13.40 25.67 0.33
C TYR A 274 -12.33 26.55 0.96
N ARG A 275 -12.06 26.37 2.26
CA ARG A 275 -11.09 27.19 3.00
C ARG A 275 -9.65 26.75 2.83
N LEU A 276 -9.39 25.43 2.76
CA LEU A 276 -8.05 24.86 2.86
C LEU A 276 -7.52 24.32 1.52
N ARG A 277 -8.41 23.85 0.66
CA ARG A 277 -8.09 23.24 -0.63
C ARG A 277 -9.13 23.64 -1.71
N PRO A 278 -9.25 24.95 -1.97
CA PRO A 278 -10.21 25.45 -2.97
C PRO A 278 -9.94 24.90 -4.37
N ASP A 279 -8.69 24.51 -4.66
CA ASP A 279 -8.30 23.84 -5.91
C ASP A 279 -9.09 22.54 -6.16
N LEU A 280 -9.49 21.80 -5.13
CA LEU A 280 -10.29 20.59 -5.29
C LEU A 280 -11.73 20.85 -5.76
N LEU A 281 -12.24 22.07 -5.58
CA LEU A 281 -13.57 22.46 -6.04
C LEU A 281 -13.58 22.94 -7.49
N GLU A 282 -12.41 23.19 -8.09
CA GLU A 282 -12.30 23.67 -9.46
C GLU A 282 -12.77 22.59 -10.45
N GLY A 283 -13.80 22.89 -11.22
CA GLY A 283 -14.36 21.95 -12.20
C GLY A 283 -15.22 20.83 -11.61
N MET A 284 -15.43 20.80 -10.28
CA MET A 284 -16.25 19.78 -9.63
C MET A 284 -17.74 20.03 -9.91
N GLU A 285 -18.45 18.99 -10.36
CA GLU A 285 -19.91 19.00 -10.48
C GLU A 285 -20.54 18.76 -9.10
N LEU A 286 -21.09 19.81 -8.50
CA LEU A 286 -21.72 19.75 -7.19
C LEU A 286 -23.25 19.76 -7.32
N PRO A 287 -23.98 19.05 -6.42
CA PRO A 287 -25.42 19.19 -6.24
C PRO A 287 -25.83 20.65 -5.93
N ASP A 288 -27.08 21.01 -6.26
CA ASP A 288 -27.58 22.39 -6.04
C ASP A 288 -27.50 22.82 -4.58
N ALA A 289 -27.77 21.92 -3.64
CA ALA A 289 -27.68 22.18 -2.20
C ALA A 289 -26.23 22.54 -1.77
N ASP A 290 -25.24 21.82 -2.27
CA ASP A 290 -23.83 22.06 -1.97
C ASP A 290 -23.34 23.38 -2.56
N ARG A 291 -23.77 23.70 -3.80
CA ARG A 291 -23.49 24.99 -4.43
C ARG A 291 -24.09 26.16 -3.65
N ALA A 292 -25.33 26.02 -3.20
CA ALA A 292 -25.99 27.04 -2.38
C ALA A 292 -25.29 27.27 -1.04
N PHE A 293 -24.84 26.19 -0.41
CA PHE A 293 -24.05 26.26 0.83
C PHE A 293 -22.72 26.99 0.61
N LEU A 294 -21.94 26.64 -0.40
CA LEU A 294 -20.68 27.33 -0.73
C LEU A 294 -20.87 28.81 -1.07
N GLN A 295 -21.96 29.17 -1.73
CA GLN A 295 -22.31 30.58 -2.02
C GLN A 295 -22.58 31.35 -0.72
N SER A 296 -23.22 30.72 0.28
CA SER A 296 -23.44 31.35 1.60
C SER A 296 -22.13 31.68 2.32
N LEU A 297 -21.14 30.76 2.26
CA LEU A 297 -19.81 30.98 2.85
C LEU A 297 -19.06 32.15 2.20
N SER A 298 -19.20 32.32 0.88
CA SER A 298 -18.56 33.41 0.14
C SER A 298 -19.12 34.79 0.51
N THR A 299 -20.37 34.85 0.93
CA THR A 299 -21.04 36.13 1.35
C THR A 299 -20.73 36.49 2.82
N GLU A 300 -20.50 35.49 3.69
CA GLU A 300 -20.11 35.73 5.08
C GLU A 300 -18.66 36.21 5.23
N GLY A 301 -17.75 35.73 4.38
CA GLY A 301 -16.34 36.14 4.36
C GLY A 301 -16.06 37.55 3.85
N ARG A 302 -17.09 38.27 3.36
CA ARG A 302 -16.99 39.68 2.89
C ARG A 302 -17.48 40.71 3.92
N ARG A 303 -17.85 40.28 5.13
CA ARG A 303 -18.22 41.15 6.25
C ARG A 303 -17.12 41.13 7.29
#